data_26dab1cdfa1fb30913dc91777222bb8f
#
_entry.id   26dab1cdfa1fb30913dc91777222bb8f
#
_cell.length_a   1.000
_cell.length_b   1.000
_cell.length_c   1.000
_cell.angle_alpha   90.00
_cell.angle_beta   90.00
_cell.angle_gamma   90.00
#
_symmetry.space_group_name_H-M   'P 1'
#
loop_
_entity.id
_entity.type
_entity.pdbx_description
1 polymer ?
#
loop_
_entity_poly.entity_id
_entity_poly.type
_entity_poly.pdbx_seq_one_letter_code
_entity_poly.pdbx_strand_id
1 'polypeptide(L)'
;MALSIININAQNNKMEKKPIKQTAGRQALGDFAPEFARLNDDVLFGEVWNRQEELSLHDRSLVTVLSLVAQGITDSSLKYHLMSAKANGVTRDEFSEVITHAAFYIGWPKAWAVFNLAKDVWKSNIQTLEEFQNSTPYPIGFPNDAYAKYFIGKSYLAPMDAQNGGPINVTFEPGCRNNWHIHHQSTQVLICVAGRGWYQEWGKEPVEMTPGTVIAIPAEAKHWHGATRNEWFQHLTYTTKVGAEASNEWLEPVNEEQYPE
;
A
#
# COMPACT_ATOMS: atom_id res chain seq x y z
N MET A 1 -40.07 35.04 -14.54
CA MET A 1 -38.90 34.44 -13.91
C MET A 1 -38.74 33.02 -14.47
N ALA A 2 -37.77 32.83 -15.36
CA ALA A 2 -37.50 31.54 -15.97
C ALA A 2 -36.38 30.85 -15.18
N LEU A 3 -36.66 29.66 -14.62
CA LEU A 3 -35.65 28.81 -13.99
C LEU A 3 -34.85 28.12 -15.11
N SER A 4 -33.56 28.48 -15.19
CA SER A 4 -32.59 27.73 -16.02
C SER A 4 -32.20 26.45 -15.30
N ILE A 5 -32.58 25.30 -15.89
CA ILE A 5 -32.09 23.99 -15.47
C ILE A 5 -30.69 23.83 -16.05
N ILE A 6 -29.68 23.81 -15.18
CA ILE A 6 -28.30 23.46 -15.57
C ILE A 6 -28.23 21.94 -15.65
N ASN A 7 -28.16 21.41 -16.88
CA ASN A 7 -27.81 20.02 -17.13
C ASN A 7 -26.31 19.80 -16.86
N ILE A 8 -25.98 19.18 -15.74
CA ILE A 8 -24.62 18.68 -15.47
C ILE A 8 -24.51 17.34 -16.20
N ASN A 9 -23.93 17.35 -17.40
CA ASN A 9 -23.47 16.15 -18.07
C ASN A 9 -22.25 15.61 -17.27
N ALA A 10 -22.48 14.59 -16.45
CA ALA A 10 -21.42 13.76 -15.93
C ALA A 10 -20.78 13.02 -17.12
N GLN A 11 -19.66 13.52 -17.61
CA GLN A 11 -18.80 12.77 -18.52
C GLN A 11 -18.23 11.58 -17.75
N ASN A 12 -18.82 10.40 -17.96
CA ASN A 12 -18.21 9.12 -17.58
C ASN A 12 -16.87 8.99 -18.33
N ASN A 13 -15.78 9.34 -17.66
CA ASN A 13 -14.44 8.97 -18.09
C ASN A 13 -14.32 7.44 -17.92
N LYS A 14 -14.79 6.67 -18.90
CA LYS A 14 -14.43 5.25 -19.04
C LYS A 14 -12.92 5.23 -19.31
N MET A 15 -12.13 4.89 -18.29
CA MET A 15 -10.73 4.55 -18.51
C MET A 15 -10.72 3.38 -19.51
N GLU A 16 -10.13 3.58 -20.70
CA GLU A 16 -9.92 2.52 -21.68
C GLU A 16 -9.07 1.42 -21.05
N LYS A 17 -9.70 0.28 -20.80
CA LYS A 17 -9.01 -0.90 -20.28
C LYS A 17 -8.06 -1.42 -21.37
N LYS A 18 -6.76 -1.48 -21.05
CA LYS A 18 -5.75 -1.97 -21.99
C LYS A 18 -6.01 -3.44 -22.33
N PRO A 19 -6.01 -3.82 -23.61
CA PRO A 19 -6.21 -5.21 -23.99
C PRO A 19 -5.04 -6.08 -23.51
N ILE A 20 -5.36 -7.28 -23.02
CA ILE A 20 -4.37 -8.28 -22.67
C ILE A 20 -3.77 -8.84 -23.94
N LYS A 21 -2.43 -8.81 -24.06
CA LYS A 21 -1.68 -9.55 -25.07
C LYS A 21 -0.83 -10.60 -24.37
N GLN A 22 -1.00 -11.84 -24.77
CA GLN A 22 -0.21 -12.97 -24.26
C GLN A 22 0.54 -13.63 -25.42
N THR A 23 1.77 -14.01 -25.16
CA THR A 23 2.64 -14.73 -26.11
C THR A 23 3.32 -15.93 -25.47
N ALA A 24 3.01 -16.22 -24.21
CA ALA A 24 3.66 -17.28 -23.44
C ALA A 24 3.41 -18.68 -24.05
N GLY A 25 2.24 -18.90 -24.63
CA GLY A 25 1.94 -20.15 -25.34
C GLY A 25 2.89 -20.37 -26.52
N ARG A 26 3.05 -19.35 -27.37
CA ARG A 26 3.96 -19.42 -28.52
C ARG A 26 5.42 -19.53 -28.09
N GLN A 27 5.82 -18.82 -27.07
CA GLN A 27 7.19 -18.88 -26.56
C GLN A 27 7.54 -20.25 -25.97
N ALA A 28 6.60 -20.89 -25.27
CA ALA A 28 6.85 -22.16 -24.60
C ALA A 28 6.63 -23.36 -25.50
N LEU A 29 5.63 -23.35 -26.37
CA LEU A 29 5.12 -24.51 -27.09
C LEU A 29 4.92 -24.27 -28.60
N GLY A 30 5.28 -23.10 -29.12
CA GLY A 30 4.98 -22.74 -30.52
C GLY A 30 5.51 -23.74 -31.55
N ASP A 31 6.69 -24.28 -31.35
CA ASP A 31 7.30 -25.29 -32.25
C ASP A 31 6.75 -26.70 -32.03
N PHE A 32 6.33 -27.01 -30.80
CA PHE A 32 5.84 -28.35 -30.44
C PHE A 32 4.33 -28.50 -30.64
N ALA A 33 3.56 -27.49 -30.25
CA ALA A 33 2.08 -27.51 -30.28
C ALA A 33 1.53 -26.15 -30.77
N PRO A 34 1.73 -25.79 -32.04
CA PRO A 34 1.44 -24.44 -32.55
C PRO A 34 -0.03 -24.05 -32.42
N GLU A 35 -0.95 -24.98 -32.67
CA GLU A 35 -2.39 -24.68 -32.56
C GLU A 35 -2.82 -24.50 -31.10
N PHE A 36 -2.28 -25.29 -30.17
CA PHE A 36 -2.51 -25.07 -28.73
C PHE A 36 -2.00 -23.70 -28.30
N ALA A 37 -0.81 -23.33 -28.72
CA ALA A 37 -0.21 -22.02 -28.41
C ALA A 37 -1.06 -20.88 -28.99
N ARG A 38 -1.56 -21.01 -30.21
CA ARG A 38 -2.48 -20.04 -30.82
C ARG A 38 -3.78 -19.90 -30.03
N LEU A 39 -4.42 -21.00 -29.70
CA LEU A 39 -5.67 -21.00 -28.91
C LEU A 39 -5.46 -20.36 -27.53
N ASN A 40 -4.34 -20.67 -26.88
CA ASN A 40 -3.98 -20.06 -25.59
C ASN A 40 -3.82 -18.54 -25.72
N ASP A 41 -2.99 -18.08 -26.67
CA ASP A 41 -2.60 -16.68 -26.74
C ASP A 41 -3.70 -15.82 -27.36
N ASP A 42 -4.30 -16.26 -28.48
CA ASP A 42 -5.22 -15.42 -29.24
C ASP A 42 -6.67 -15.58 -28.74
N VAL A 43 -7.11 -16.80 -28.45
CA VAL A 43 -8.51 -17.04 -28.08
C VAL A 43 -8.72 -16.89 -26.59
N LEU A 44 -7.99 -17.65 -25.76
CA LEU A 44 -8.18 -17.58 -24.31
C LEU A 44 -7.86 -16.18 -23.79
N PHE A 45 -6.63 -15.72 -23.99
CA PHE A 45 -6.21 -14.42 -23.48
C PHE A 45 -6.62 -13.25 -24.39
N GLY A 46 -6.52 -13.42 -25.71
CA GLY A 46 -6.83 -12.36 -26.68
C GLY A 46 -8.33 -12.03 -26.82
N GLU A 47 -9.20 -13.00 -26.63
CA GLU A 47 -10.64 -12.82 -26.76
C GLU A 47 -11.35 -12.98 -25.42
N VAL A 48 -11.28 -14.16 -24.75
CA VAL A 48 -12.09 -14.45 -23.56
C VAL A 48 -11.71 -13.57 -22.39
N TRP A 49 -10.41 -13.45 -22.06
CA TRP A 49 -9.96 -12.59 -20.97
C TRP A 49 -10.12 -11.10 -21.25
N ASN A 50 -10.22 -10.67 -22.50
CA ASN A 50 -10.46 -9.29 -22.88
C ASN A 50 -11.93 -8.85 -22.79
N ARG A 51 -12.87 -9.75 -22.51
CA ARG A 51 -14.28 -9.44 -22.26
C ARG A 51 -14.49 -8.86 -20.87
N GLN A 52 -13.77 -7.76 -20.56
CA GLN A 52 -13.72 -7.17 -19.21
C GLN A 52 -15.00 -6.42 -18.83
N GLU A 53 -15.86 -6.08 -19.82
CA GLU A 53 -17.16 -5.46 -19.57
C GLU A 53 -18.20 -6.48 -19.06
N GLU A 54 -18.07 -7.77 -19.45
CA GLU A 54 -18.96 -8.83 -19.02
C GLU A 54 -18.54 -9.47 -17.70
N LEU A 55 -17.22 -9.61 -17.48
CA LEU A 55 -16.66 -10.14 -16.25
C LEU A 55 -15.27 -9.53 -16.04
N SER A 56 -15.05 -8.92 -14.88
CA SER A 56 -13.79 -8.25 -14.54
C SER A 56 -12.60 -9.22 -14.53
N LEU A 57 -11.37 -8.70 -14.70
CA LEU A 57 -10.16 -9.52 -14.57
C LEU A 57 -10.02 -10.08 -13.15
N HIS A 58 -10.44 -9.33 -12.16
CA HIS A 58 -10.52 -9.73 -10.78
C HIS A 58 -11.39 -11.00 -10.61
N ASP A 59 -12.63 -10.95 -11.04
CA ASP A 59 -13.58 -12.07 -10.89
C ASP A 59 -13.19 -13.27 -11.75
N ARG A 60 -12.65 -13.03 -12.97
CA ARG A 60 -12.09 -14.11 -13.80
C ARG A 60 -10.97 -14.84 -13.09
N SER A 61 -10.12 -14.12 -12.40
CA SER A 61 -9.01 -14.72 -11.64
C SER A 61 -9.52 -15.60 -10.51
N LEU A 62 -10.52 -15.13 -9.74
CA LEU A 62 -11.15 -15.93 -8.69
C LEU A 62 -11.80 -17.20 -9.25
N VAL A 63 -12.60 -17.06 -10.31
CA VAL A 63 -13.24 -18.21 -11.01
C VAL A 63 -12.18 -19.20 -11.50
N THR A 64 -11.09 -18.72 -12.11
CA THR A 64 -10.02 -19.58 -12.62
C THR A 64 -9.35 -20.35 -11.50
N VAL A 65 -8.94 -19.65 -10.42
CA VAL A 65 -8.31 -20.29 -9.27
C VAL A 65 -9.23 -21.33 -8.63
N LEU A 66 -10.50 -20.97 -8.36
CA LEU A 66 -11.46 -21.90 -7.77
C LEU A 66 -11.70 -23.13 -8.66
N SER A 67 -11.82 -22.95 -9.99
CA SER A 67 -12.00 -24.05 -10.94
C SER A 67 -10.82 -25.02 -10.93
N LEU A 68 -9.60 -24.51 -10.87
CA LEU A 68 -8.38 -25.34 -10.80
C LEU A 68 -8.29 -26.10 -9.47
N VAL A 69 -8.52 -25.41 -8.36
CA VAL A 69 -8.52 -26.04 -7.03
C VAL A 69 -9.60 -27.11 -6.90
N ALA A 70 -10.79 -26.85 -7.41
CA ALA A 70 -11.87 -27.84 -7.40
C ALA A 70 -11.48 -29.13 -8.11
N GLN A 71 -10.70 -29.05 -9.18
CA GLN A 71 -10.14 -30.20 -9.91
C GLN A 71 -8.94 -30.86 -9.21
N GLY A 72 -8.45 -30.27 -8.10
CA GLY A 72 -7.31 -30.82 -7.35
C GLY A 72 -5.93 -30.30 -7.81
N ILE A 73 -5.91 -29.28 -8.66
CA ILE A 73 -4.66 -28.62 -9.07
C ILE A 73 -4.25 -27.66 -7.92
N THR A 74 -3.31 -28.15 -7.09
CA THR A 74 -2.85 -27.43 -5.89
C THR A 74 -1.33 -27.43 -5.79
N ASP A 75 -0.65 -27.66 -6.89
CA ASP A 75 0.81 -27.65 -7.03
C ASP A 75 1.34 -26.29 -7.52
N SER A 76 2.60 -26.24 -7.90
CA SER A 76 3.27 -25.01 -8.37
C SER A 76 2.63 -24.39 -9.62
N SER A 77 1.87 -25.16 -10.42
CA SER A 77 1.17 -24.62 -11.60
C SER A 77 0.08 -23.64 -11.20
N LEU A 78 -0.55 -23.84 -10.04
CA LEU A 78 -1.52 -22.89 -9.48
C LEU A 78 -0.89 -21.55 -9.10
N LYS A 79 0.41 -21.52 -8.76
CA LYS A 79 1.10 -20.29 -8.29
C LYS A 79 1.01 -19.16 -9.31
N TYR A 80 1.12 -19.46 -10.61
CA TYR A 80 0.95 -18.44 -11.66
C TYR A 80 -0.44 -17.79 -11.61
N HIS A 81 -1.49 -18.60 -11.42
CA HIS A 81 -2.87 -18.08 -11.35
C HIS A 81 -3.12 -17.28 -10.06
N LEU A 82 -2.49 -17.66 -8.94
CA LEU A 82 -2.53 -16.87 -7.71
C LEU A 82 -1.81 -15.51 -7.88
N MET A 83 -0.65 -15.49 -8.55
CA MET A 83 0.05 -14.24 -8.86
C MET A 83 -0.78 -13.35 -9.79
N SER A 84 -1.44 -13.93 -10.80
CA SER A 84 -2.34 -13.20 -11.69
C SER A 84 -3.56 -12.65 -10.93
N ALA A 85 -4.13 -13.40 -9.99
CA ALA A 85 -5.22 -12.94 -9.15
C ALA A 85 -4.80 -11.72 -8.31
N LYS A 86 -3.63 -11.78 -7.68
CA LYS A 86 -3.06 -10.63 -6.95
C LYS A 86 -2.85 -9.42 -7.86
N ALA A 87 -2.26 -9.60 -9.05
CA ALA A 87 -2.04 -8.53 -10.02
C ALA A 87 -3.35 -7.92 -10.56
N ASN A 88 -4.43 -8.69 -10.59
CA ASN A 88 -5.75 -8.25 -10.99
C ASN A 88 -6.60 -7.70 -9.81
N GLY A 89 -5.96 -7.40 -8.66
CA GLY A 89 -6.59 -6.69 -7.56
C GLY A 89 -7.22 -7.58 -6.47
N VAL A 90 -7.08 -8.91 -6.55
CA VAL A 90 -7.57 -9.78 -5.47
C VAL A 90 -6.69 -9.58 -4.23
N THR A 91 -7.28 -9.08 -3.15
CA THR A 91 -6.59 -8.87 -1.89
C THR A 91 -6.35 -10.17 -1.13
N ARG A 92 -5.42 -10.16 -0.18
CA ARG A 92 -5.16 -11.31 0.70
C ARG A 92 -6.41 -11.69 1.49
N ASP A 93 -7.09 -10.71 2.04
CA ASP A 93 -8.21 -10.94 2.95
C ASP A 93 -9.44 -11.45 2.19
N GLU A 94 -9.71 -10.90 1.01
CA GLU A 94 -10.73 -11.40 0.10
C GLU A 94 -10.43 -12.84 -0.36
N PHE A 95 -9.20 -13.11 -0.81
CA PHE A 95 -8.78 -14.45 -1.20
C PHE A 95 -8.94 -15.45 -0.06
N SER A 96 -8.57 -15.05 1.16
CA SER A 96 -8.73 -15.88 2.36
C SER A 96 -10.20 -16.24 2.60
N GLU A 97 -11.11 -15.28 2.50
CA GLU A 97 -12.54 -15.49 2.68
C GLU A 97 -13.13 -16.39 1.58
N VAL A 98 -12.75 -16.14 0.33
CA VAL A 98 -13.18 -16.95 -0.82
C VAL A 98 -12.79 -18.42 -0.64
N ILE A 99 -11.54 -18.72 -0.26
CA ILE A 99 -11.08 -20.10 -0.05
C ILE A 99 -11.69 -20.71 1.22
N THR A 100 -11.89 -19.93 2.27
CA THR A 100 -12.59 -20.38 3.49
C THR A 100 -14.01 -20.84 3.16
N HIS A 101 -14.76 -20.04 2.41
CA HIS A 101 -16.08 -20.41 1.92
C HIS A 101 -16.00 -21.67 1.02
N ALA A 102 -15.12 -21.66 0.04
CA ALA A 102 -14.96 -22.75 -0.91
C ALA A 102 -14.57 -24.09 -0.24
N ALA A 103 -13.89 -24.08 0.90
CA ALA A 103 -13.46 -25.28 1.60
C ALA A 103 -14.63 -26.26 1.92
N PHE A 104 -15.84 -25.73 2.13
CA PHE A 104 -17.05 -26.52 2.34
C PHE A 104 -17.56 -27.26 1.09
N TYR A 105 -17.14 -26.83 -0.10
CA TYR A 105 -17.57 -27.38 -1.40
C TYR A 105 -16.48 -28.19 -2.07
N ILE A 106 -15.20 -27.81 -1.91
CA ILE A 106 -14.05 -28.46 -2.56
C ILE A 106 -13.25 -29.36 -1.63
N GLY A 107 -13.50 -29.28 -0.33
CA GLY A 107 -12.85 -30.06 0.71
C GLY A 107 -11.64 -29.38 1.34
N TRP A 108 -11.51 -29.51 2.64
CA TRP A 108 -10.47 -28.89 3.50
C TRP A 108 -9.03 -29.18 3.06
N PRO A 109 -8.66 -30.41 2.66
CA PRO A 109 -7.27 -30.67 2.24
C PRO A 109 -6.82 -29.81 1.07
N LYS A 110 -7.70 -29.56 0.07
CA LYS A 110 -7.40 -28.70 -1.07
C LYS A 110 -7.25 -27.24 -0.64
N ALA A 111 -8.12 -26.76 0.24
CA ALA A 111 -8.03 -25.40 0.78
C ALA A 111 -6.71 -25.17 1.55
N TRP A 112 -6.28 -26.14 2.38
CA TRP A 112 -4.99 -26.08 3.06
C TRP A 112 -3.81 -26.01 2.08
N ALA A 113 -3.81 -26.83 1.03
CA ALA A 113 -2.77 -26.81 0.01
C ALA A 113 -2.69 -25.45 -0.70
N VAL A 114 -3.84 -24.86 -1.03
CA VAL A 114 -3.92 -23.53 -1.65
C VAL A 114 -3.40 -22.45 -0.72
N PHE A 115 -3.78 -22.44 0.56
CA PHE A 115 -3.28 -21.45 1.51
C PHE A 115 -1.75 -21.52 1.67
N ASN A 116 -1.16 -22.72 1.60
CA ASN A 116 0.30 -22.85 1.66
C ASN A 116 1.00 -22.19 0.47
N LEU A 117 0.42 -22.26 -0.74
CA LEU A 117 0.93 -21.53 -1.91
C LEU A 117 0.63 -20.02 -1.82
N ALA A 118 -0.57 -19.66 -1.37
CA ALA A 118 -1.02 -18.29 -1.28
C ALA A 118 -0.19 -17.45 -0.30
N LYS A 119 0.28 -18.05 0.80
CA LYS A 119 1.18 -17.38 1.76
C LYS A 119 2.40 -16.77 1.08
N ASP A 120 2.98 -17.46 0.10
CA ASP A 120 4.13 -16.95 -0.65
C ASP A 120 3.75 -15.82 -1.59
N VAL A 121 2.57 -15.92 -2.22
CA VAL A 121 2.09 -14.92 -3.21
C VAL A 121 1.67 -13.63 -2.52
N TRP A 122 0.93 -13.72 -1.41
CA TRP A 122 0.49 -12.57 -0.61
C TRP A 122 1.40 -12.31 0.60
N LYS A 123 2.62 -12.85 0.58
CA LYS A 123 3.62 -12.48 1.58
C LYS A 123 3.75 -10.97 1.57
N SER A 124 3.58 -10.37 2.73
CA SER A 124 3.88 -8.95 2.91
C SER A 124 5.38 -8.76 2.69
N ASN A 125 5.74 -7.85 1.81
CA ASN A 125 7.13 -7.40 1.68
C ASN A 125 7.48 -6.37 2.78
N ILE A 126 6.55 -6.13 3.70
CA ILE A 126 6.77 -5.24 4.83
C ILE A 126 7.81 -5.88 5.74
N GLN A 127 8.90 -5.17 5.95
CA GLN A 127 9.91 -5.57 6.91
C GLN A 127 9.31 -5.68 8.32
N THR A 128 9.75 -6.67 9.07
CA THR A 128 9.48 -6.71 10.51
C THR A 128 10.24 -5.59 11.22
N LEU A 129 9.87 -5.29 12.47
CA LEU A 129 10.60 -4.33 13.29
C LEU A 129 12.10 -4.69 13.39
N GLU A 130 12.41 -5.96 13.59
CA GLU A 130 13.79 -6.45 13.68
C GLU A 130 14.56 -6.27 12.36
N GLU A 131 13.94 -6.64 11.24
CA GLU A 131 14.54 -6.44 9.91
C GLU A 131 14.78 -4.96 9.60
N PHE A 132 13.84 -4.09 9.94
CA PHE A 132 14.01 -2.66 9.75
C PHE A 132 15.10 -2.10 10.67
N GLN A 133 15.13 -2.48 11.95
CA GLN A 133 16.15 -2.08 12.90
C GLN A 133 17.57 -2.46 12.42
N ASN A 134 17.72 -3.63 11.81
CA ASN A 134 18.99 -4.09 11.26
C ASN A 134 19.38 -3.37 9.95
N SER A 135 18.43 -2.71 9.27
CA SER A 135 18.66 -2.00 8.00
C SER A 135 18.89 -0.50 8.16
N THR A 136 18.63 0.08 9.32
CA THR A 136 18.80 1.52 9.58
C THR A 136 19.99 1.79 10.50
N PRO A 137 20.77 2.88 10.28
CA PRO A 137 21.86 3.26 11.16
C PRO A 137 21.42 3.93 12.46
N TYR A 138 20.13 4.27 12.60
CA TYR A 138 19.58 4.96 13.75
C TYR A 138 18.72 4.04 14.62
N PRO A 139 18.75 4.23 15.96
CA PRO A 139 17.94 3.42 16.87
C PRO A 139 16.44 3.64 16.63
N ILE A 140 15.65 2.59 16.72
CA ILE A 140 14.18 2.67 16.65
C ILE A 140 13.64 3.47 17.85
N GLY A 141 14.16 3.21 19.04
CA GLY A 141 13.73 3.87 20.27
C GLY A 141 12.59 3.13 21.01
N PHE A 142 11.88 3.87 21.84
CA PHE A 142 10.80 3.35 22.66
C PHE A 142 9.43 3.65 22.03
N PRO A 143 8.40 2.83 22.31
CA PRO A 143 7.05 3.13 21.87
C PRO A 143 6.62 4.55 22.27
N ASN A 144 5.96 5.25 21.35
CA ASN A 144 5.52 6.63 21.52
C ASN A 144 4.17 6.70 22.24
N ASP A 145 4.08 6.09 23.44
CA ASP A 145 2.82 5.96 24.17
C ASP A 145 2.25 7.30 24.62
N ALA A 146 3.10 8.26 24.96
CA ALA A 146 2.68 9.58 25.44
C ALA A 146 1.88 10.37 24.38
N TYR A 147 2.18 10.17 23.11
CA TYR A 147 1.51 10.86 21.99
C TYR A 147 0.65 9.92 21.14
N ALA A 148 0.48 8.64 21.52
CA ALA A 148 -0.23 7.63 20.72
C ALA A 148 -1.62 8.08 20.25
N LYS A 149 -2.34 8.86 21.07
CA LYS A 149 -3.68 9.41 20.73
C LYS A 149 -3.69 10.37 19.52
N TYR A 150 -2.53 10.86 19.11
CA TYR A 150 -2.37 11.77 17.97
C TYR A 150 -1.80 11.05 16.73
N PHE A 151 -1.73 9.73 16.77
CA PHE A 151 -1.22 8.91 15.67
C PHE A 151 -2.22 7.83 15.30
N ILE A 152 -2.30 7.53 14.01
CA ILE A 152 -2.90 6.31 13.49
C ILE A 152 -1.75 5.32 13.29
N GLY A 153 -1.85 4.13 13.88
CA GLY A 153 -0.77 3.14 13.86
C GLY A 153 0.26 3.35 14.98
N LYS A 154 1.41 2.67 14.87
CA LYS A 154 2.45 2.69 15.90
C LYS A 154 3.67 3.48 15.46
N SER A 155 4.21 4.26 16.38
CA SER A 155 5.45 4.99 16.21
C SER A 155 6.37 4.84 17.42
N TYR A 156 7.64 5.19 17.23
CA TYR A 156 8.69 5.06 18.24
C TYR A 156 9.53 6.34 18.28
N LEU A 157 10.07 6.66 19.43
CA LEU A 157 10.91 7.84 19.65
C LEU A 157 12.27 7.44 20.23
N ALA A 158 13.34 7.91 19.62
CA ALA A 158 14.70 7.80 20.13
C ALA A 158 15.32 9.20 20.22
N PRO A 159 15.38 9.83 21.42
CA PRO A 159 16.15 11.05 21.62
C PRO A 159 17.64 10.78 21.35
N MET A 160 18.24 11.55 20.45
CA MET A 160 19.64 11.35 20.06
C MET A 160 20.60 11.98 21.08
N ASP A 161 20.16 13.02 21.77
CA ASP A 161 20.85 13.65 22.90
C ASP A 161 19.81 14.12 23.93
N ALA A 162 19.38 13.21 24.78
CA ALA A 162 18.34 13.50 25.78
C ALA A 162 18.78 14.54 26.84
N GLN A 163 20.09 14.73 27.04
CA GLN A 163 20.63 15.64 28.05
C GLN A 163 20.69 17.09 27.57
N ASN A 164 20.97 17.29 26.27
CA ASN A 164 21.24 18.62 25.73
C ASN A 164 20.15 19.08 24.73
N GLY A 165 19.05 18.30 24.54
CA GLY A 165 17.96 18.67 23.66
C GLY A 165 18.28 18.51 22.16
N GLY A 166 19.01 17.47 21.81
CA GLY A 166 19.36 17.12 20.43
C GLY A 166 18.15 16.66 19.60
N PRO A 167 18.40 16.29 18.32
CA PRO A 167 17.36 15.75 17.46
C PRO A 167 16.69 14.52 18.06
N ILE A 168 15.43 14.33 17.72
CA ILE A 168 14.70 13.09 18.03
C ILE A 168 14.58 12.29 16.74
N ASN A 169 14.93 11.01 16.78
CA ASN A 169 14.64 10.07 15.73
C ASN A 169 13.23 9.53 15.95
N VAL A 170 12.36 9.73 14.95
CA VAL A 170 10.98 9.24 14.95
C VAL A 170 10.87 8.13 13.94
N THR A 171 10.39 6.96 14.39
CA THR A 171 10.17 5.79 13.55
C THR A 171 8.69 5.50 13.47
N PHE A 172 8.19 5.29 12.27
CA PHE A 172 6.78 4.96 11.96
C PHE A 172 6.70 3.56 11.38
N GLU A 173 5.80 2.73 11.91
CA GLU A 173 5.42 1.48 11.25
C GLU A 173 4.71 1.77 9.91
N PRO A 174 4.72 0.82 8.95
CA PRO A 174 3.94 0.94 7.73
C PRO A 174 2.49 1.33 8.00
N GLY A 175 1.99 2.32 7.28
CA GLY A 175 0.64 2.88 7.48
C GLY A 175 0.51 3.87 8.64
N CYS A 176 1.53 4.02 9.47
CA CYS A 176 1.48 4.94 10.61
C CYS A 176 1.68 6.39 10.16
N ARG A 177 0.85 7.27 10.68
CA ARG A 177 0.91 8.72 10.43
C ARG A 177 0.42 9.50 11.64
N ASN A 178 0.92 10.71 11.83
CA ASN A 178 0.40 11.60 12.84
C ASN A 178 -0.83 12.37 12.33
N ASN A 179 -1.57 12.96 13.27
CA ASN A 179 -2.65 13.88 12.97
C ASN A 179 -2.12 15.16 12.31
N TRP A 180 -3.00 15.89 11.66
CA TRP A 180 -2.75 17.28 11.34
C TRP A 180 -2.37 18.04 12.60
N HIS A 181 -1.33 18.89 12.51
CA HIS A 181 -0.86 19.67 13.64
C HIS A 181 -0.15 20.96 13.20
N ILE A 182 0.03 21.86 14.15
CA ILE A 182 0.68 23.16 13.95
C ILE A 182 1.74 23.34 15.04
N HIS A 183 2.90 23.83 14.65
CA HIS A 183 3.92 24.33 15.58
C HIS A 183 3.84 25.85 15.68
N HIS A 184 3.28 26.34 16.77
CA HIS A 184 3.19 27.79 17.02
C HIS A 184 4.53 28.34 17.45
N GLN A 185 4.90 29.50 16.87
CA GLN A 185 6.14 30.22 17.16
C GLN A 185 7.42 29.35 17.07
N SER A 186 7.39 28.27 16.35
CA SER A 186 8.56 27.42 16.15
C SER A 186 8.57 26.79 14.77
N THR A 187 9.75 26.59 14.21
CA THR A 187 9.94 25.88 12.95
C THR A 187 10.41 24.47 13.23
N GLN A 188 10.01 23.51 12.40
CA GLN A 188 10.44 22.13 12.51
C GLN A 188 11.24 21.72 11.29
N VAL A 189 12.27 20.93 11.47
CA VAL A 189 13.01 20.30 10.38
C VAL A 189 12.86 18.79 10.47
N LEU A 190 12.51 18.16 9.34
CA LEU A 190 12.48 16.71 9.18
C LEU A 190 13.59 16.30 8.22
N ILE A 191 14.38 15.30 8.58
CA ILE A 191 15.42 14.72 7.73
C ILE A 191 15.13 13.22 7.62
N CYS A 192 14.67 12.75 6.46
CA CYS A 192 14.47 11.33 6.25
C CYS A 192 15.80 10.60 6.27
N VAL A 193 15.92 9.55 7.09
CA VAL A 193 17.14 8.78 7.28
C VAL A 193 17.00 7.31 6.88
N ALA A 194 15.79 6.75 6.88
CA ALA A 194 15.54 5.40 6.42
C ALA A 194 14.07 5.21 6.01
N GLY A 195 13.83 4.22 5.14
CA GLY A 195 12.50 3.87 4.68
C GLY A 195 11.87 4.93 3.78
N ARG A 196 10.53 5.00 3.77
CA ARG A 196 9.77 5.84 2.86
C ARG A 196 8.52 6.40 3.53
N GLY A 197 8.29 7.69 3.38
CA GLY A 197 7.17 8.36 4.04
C GLY A 197 6.63 9.54 3.25
N TRP A 198 5.68 10.20 3.87
CA TRP A 198 4.99 11.36 3.32
C TRP A 198 5.08 12.55 4.27
N TYR A 199 5.15 13.74 3.70
CA TYR A 199 4.88 15.01 4.34
C TYR A 199 3.83 15.75 3.53
N GLN A 200 2.88 16.40 4.19
CA GLN A 200 1.92 17.26 3.51
C GLN A 200 1.59 18.50 4.35
N GLU A 201 1.63 19.67 3.72
CA GLU A 201 1.08 20.90 4.26
C GLU A 201 -0.35 21.08 3.77
N TRP A 202 -1.21 21.61 4.62
CA TRP A 202 -2.63 21.79 4.32
C TRP A 202 -2.84 22.57 3.01
N GLY A 203 -3.66 22.01 2.13
CA GLY A 203 -3.97 22.59 0.84
C GLY A 203 -2.89 22.44 -0.24
N LYS A 204 -1.83 21.66 0.05
CA LYS A 204 -0.77 21.31 -0.93
C LYS A 204 -0.76 19.83 -1.22
N GLU A 205 -0.12 19.45 -2.32
CA GLU A 205 0.11 18.04 -2.66
C GLU A 205 1.07 17.38 -1.67
N PRO A 206 0.90 16.08 -1.38
CA PRO A 206 1.84 15.32 -0.56
C PRO A 206 3.24 15.29 -1.19
N VAL A 207 4.26 15.40 -0.37
CA VAL A 207 5.67 15.29 -0.76
C VAL A 207 6.23 13.97 -0.23
N GLU A 208 6.76 13.17 -1.13
CA GLU A 208 7.42 11.92 -0.75
C GLU A 208 8.76 12.18 -0.07
N MET A 209 9.00 11.46 1.02
CA MET A 209 10.24 11.51 1.78
C MET A 209 11.01 10.19 1.67
N THR A 210 12.20 10.27 1.10
CA THR A 210 13.17 9.18 1.01
C THR A 210 14.48 9.59 1.68
N PRO A 211 15.38 8.66 2.02
CA PRO A 211 16.66 9.00 2.69
C PRO A 211 17.40 10.12 2.00
N GLY A 212 17.71 11.18 2.76
CA GLY A 212 18.32 12.41 2.28
C GLY A 212 17.32 13.55 2.01
N THR A 213 16.00 13.29 1.96
CA THR A 213 14.98 14.34 1.87
C THR A 213 14.97 15.18 3.14
N VAL A 214 15.03 16.50 2.99
CA VAL A 214 14.94 17.48 4.09
C VAL A 214 13.74 18.39 3.86
N ILE A 215 12.88 18.47 4.85
CA ILE A 215 11.71 19.37 4.87
C ILE A 215 11.90 20.39 6.00
N ALA A 216 11.89 21.67 5.67
CA ALA A 216 11.87 22.75 6.64
C ALA A 216 10.43 23.30 6.73
N ILE A 217 9.79 23.08 7.85
CA ILE A 217 8.39 23.42 8.11
C ILE A 217 8.35 24.77 8.83
N PRO A 218 7.76 25.82 8.23
CA PRO A 218 7.65 27.12 8.89
C PRO A 218 6.72 27.07 10.10
N ALA A 219 6.91 28.00 11.03
CA ALA A 219 5.94 28.22 12.10
C ALA A 219 4.53 28.45 11.50
N GLU A 220 3.51 28.04 12.23
CA GLU A 220 2.08 28.19 11.87
C GLU A 220 1.61 27.35 10.66
N ALA A 221 2.48 26.55 10.05
CA ALA A 221 2.06 25.66 8.98
C ALA A 221 1.29 24.44 9.53
N LYS A 222 0.03 24.28 9.11
CA LYS A 222 -0.73 23.05 9.39
C LYS A 222 -0.22 21.93 8.48
N HIS A 223 0.24 20.85 9.07
CA HIS A 223 0.88 19.75 8.33
C HIS A 223 0.72 18.40 9.04
N TRP A 224 1.05 17.34 8.32
CA TRP A 224 1.22 15.99 8.86
C TRP A 224 2.40 15.29 8.17
N HIS A 225 2.91 14.22 8.78
CA HIS A 225 3.89 13.31 8.18
C HIS A 225 3.70 11.89 8.72
N GLY A 226 4.21 10.89 7.97
CA GLY A 226 4.08 9.50 8.34
C GLY A 226 4.72 8.57 7.33
N ALA A 227 4.66 7.27 7.59
CA ALA A 227 5.15 6.22 6.71
C ALA A 227 4.30 6.11 5.42
N THR A 228 4.77 5.40 4.40
CA THR A 228 3.89 4.89 3.35
C THR A 228 3.06 3.72 3.88
N ARG A 229 2.06 3.25 3.11
CA ARG A 229 1.18 2.14 3.53
C ARG A 229 1.94 0.84 3.79
N ASN A 230 3.06 0.61 3.09
CA ASN A 230 3.73 -0.67 3.02
C ASN A 230 5.20 -0.65 3.46
N GLU A 231 5.74 0.50 3.82
CA GLU A 231 7.14 0.65 4.19
C GLU A 231 7.28 1.39 5.51
N TRP A 232 8.31 1.03 6.29
CA TRP A 232 8.76 1.78 7.45
C TRP A 232 9.26 3.15 7.04
N PHE A 233 9.18 4.10 7.96
CA PHE A 233 9.69 5.44 7.75
C PHE A 233 10.41 5.93 8.99
N GLN A 234 11.57 6.54 8.80
CA GLN A 234 12.35 7.08 9.89
C GLN A 234 12.93 8.44 9.51
N HIS A 235 12.73 9.41 10.37
CA HIS A 235 13.30 10.73 10.20
C HIS A 235 13.85 11.28 11.51
N LEU A 236 14.92 12.06 11.43
CA LEU A 236 15.35 12.96 12.49
C LEU A 236 14.45 14.20 12.46
N THR A 237 14.07 14.68 13.64
CA THR A 237 13.36 15.95 13.78
C THR A 237 14.02 16.80 14.86
N TYR A 238 14.05 18.10 14.62
CA TYR A 238 14.44 19.11 15.61
C TYR A 238 13.73 20.42 15.32
N THR A 239 13.61 21.23 16.35
CA THR A 239 12.92 22.52 16.29
C THR A 239 13.96 23.65 16.26
N THR A 240 13.75 24.62 15.40
CA THR A 240 14.57 25.84 15.32
C THR A 240 13.69 27.07 15.51
N LYS A 241 14.26 28.20 15.89
CA LYS A 241 13.56 29.47 16.12
C LYS A 241 12.35 29.31 17.04
N VAL A 242 12.63 28.95 18.27
CA VAL A 242 11.59 28.75 19.28
C VAL A 242 11.24 30.10 19.91
N GLY A 243 10.00 30.55 19.76
CA GLY A 243 9.48 31.74 20.48
C GLY A 243 9.20 31.42 21.93
N ALA A 244 8.99 32.47 22.73
CA ALA A 244 8.76 32.34 24.17
C ALA A 244 7.48 31.56 24.54
N GLU A 245 6.47 31.57 23.65
CA GLU A 245 5.18 30.90 23.82
C GLU A 245 5.01 29.75 22.82
N ALA A 246 6.11 29.12 22.41
CA ALA A 246 6.08 28.00 21.46
C ALA A 246 5.24 26.84 22.01
N SER A 247 4.37 26.32 21.18
CA SER A 247 3.47 25.19 21.52
C SER A 247 3.11 24.35 20.30
N ASN A 248 2.63 23.15 20.54
CA ASN A 248 2.11 22.28 19.49
C ASN A 248 0.60 22.17 19.62
N GLU A 249 -0.12 22.42 18.54
CA GLU A 249 -1.56 22.22 18.44
C GLU A 249 -1.84 20.97 17.61
N TRP A 250 -2.51 19.99 18.22
CA TRP A 250 -2.93 18.75 17.55
C TRP A 250 -4.38 18.90 17.09
N LEU A 251 -4.61 18.55 15.82
CA LEU A 251 -5.89 18.71 15.13
C LEU A 251 -6.46 17.32 14.74
N GLU A 252 -7.30 17.32 13.71
CA GLU A 252 -8.00 16.13 13.23
C GLU A 252 -7.05 15.07 12.66
N PRO A 253 -7.43 13.77 12.72
CA PRO A 253 -6.70 12.70 12.05
C PRO A 253 -6.66 12.89 10.53
N VAL A 254 -5.58 12.43 9.90
CA VAL A 254 -5.50 12.28 8.44
C VAL A 254 -6.36 11.09 8.02
N ASN A 255 -7.44 11.33 7.27
CA ASN A 255 -8.34 10.28 6.82
C ASN A 255 -7.73 9.44 5.66
N GLU A 256 -8.38 8.35 5.29
CA GLU A 256 -7.90 7.44 4.24
C GLU A 256 -7.87 8.07 2.85
N GLU A 257 -8.76 9.05 2.56
CA GLU A 257 -8.82 9.75 1.27
C GLU A 257 -7.66 10.75 1.12
N GLN A 258 -7.16 11.29 2.23
CA GLN A 258 -6.04 12.23 2.27
C GLN A 258 -4.68 11.51 2.30
N TYR A 259 -4.68 10.23 2.66
CA TYR A 259 -3.46 9.45 2.80
C TYR A 259 -3.07 8.80 1.48
N PRO A 260 -1.91 9.14 0.87
CA PRO A 260 -1.52 8.66 -0.44
C PRO A 260 -1.38 7.13 -0.53
N GLU A 261 -1.55 6.59 -1.75
CA GLU A 261 -1.35 5.18 -2.07
C GLU A 261 0.14 4.78 -1.96
#